data_578848e21205945ae2bfc64fad41ecf7
#
_entry.id   578848e21205945ae2bfc64fad41ecf7
#
_cell.length_a   1.000
_cell.length_b   1.000
_cell.length_c   1.000
_cell.angle_alpha   90.00
_cell.angle_beta   90.00
_cell.angle_gamma   90.00
#
_symmetry.space_group_name_H-M   'P 1'
#
loop_
_entity.id
_entity.type
_entity.pdbx_description
1 polymer ?
#
loop_
_entity_poly.entity_id
_entity_poly.type
_entity_poly.pdbx_seq_one_letter_code
_entity_poly.pdbx_strand_id
1 'polypeptide(L)'
;KALKALLREHAPYTALPQDSPKKEFSPTPHKQKLTLASRLYLGLCAFSLLTDLAWLFLDVPYRLFAWFSLAQVPACLLLYYLFPNEVTLTEYKKQANGRVMIAFVLLLTAFVPLLRLMIDFNIRAWGALLLIAGVTALLLLVQTLYISPECRANKRLLLTVGLAVAIWSVGAVGMTNALFDGNPPAEKTAVVQDMQITHSAKSPDRYLITAETGNGQSYELSVAKELYDRLAVGSEVTVYLFEGAYNIPYADADAP
;
A
#
# COMPACT_ATOMS: atom_id res chain seq x y z
N LYS A 1 9.84 -44.80 7.48
CA LYS A 1 11.30 -45.00 7.77
C LYS A 1 12.02 -45.67 6.60
N ALA A 2 11.43 -46.65 5.88
CA ALA A 2 12.01 -47.35 4.74
C ALA A 2 12.36 -46.49 3.53
N LEU A 3 11.52 -45.48 3.18
CA LEU A 3 11.75 -44.57 2.03
C LEU A 3 12.95 -43.63 2.24
N LYS A 4 13.28 -43.28 3.50
CA LYS A 4 14.48 -42.48 3.83
C LYS A 4 15.77 -43.27 3.75
N ALA A 5 15.71 -44.57 3.90
CA ALA A 5 16.87 -45.48 3.75
C ALA A 5 17.22 -45.67 2.26
N LEU A 6 16.21 -45.90 1.41
CA LEU A 6 16.35 -46.05 -0.05
C LEU A 6 16.95 -44.81 -0.74
N LEU A 7 16.57 -43.59 -0.27
CA LEU A 7 17.11 -42.32 -0.82
C LEU A 7 18.57 -42.03 -0.39
N ARG A 8 19.08 -42.67 0.67
CA ARG A 8 20.49 -42.55 1.08
C ARG A 8 21.41 -43.50 0.30
N GLU A 9 20.91 -44.61 -0.21
CA GLU A 9 21.72 -45.62 -0.92
C GLU A 9 22.00 -45.26 -2.40
N HIS A 10 21.27 -44.32 -3.00
CA HIS A 10 21.41 -43.99 -4.42
C HIS A 10 21.90 -42.56 -4.70
N ALA A 11 22.50 -41.88 -3.72
CA ALA A 11 23.23 -40.65 -3.99
C ALA A 11 24.75 -41.02 -4.16
N PRO A 12 25.29 -41.01 -5.35
CA PRO A 12 26.74 -41.20 -5.52
C PRO A 12 27.42 -39.95 -4.93
N TYR A 13 28.04 -40.14 -3.75
CA TYR A 13 29.00 -39.19 -3.21
C TYR A 13 30.21 -39.21 -4.13
N THR A 14 30.21 -38.41 -5.18
CA THR A 14 31.42 -38.05 -5.90
C THR A 14 32.24 -37.13 -4.99
N ALA A 15 33.26 -37.71 -4.30
CA ALA A 15 34.25 -36.91 -3.62
C ALA A 15 34.88 -35.94 -4.64
N LEU A 16 34.70 -34.66 -4.41
CA LEU A 16 35.36 -33.63 -5.21
C LEU A 16 36.85 -33.73 -5.06
N PRO A 17 37.64 -33.69 -6.14
CA PRO A 17 39.10 -33.70 -6.10
C PRO A 17 39.60 -32.52 -5.28
N GLN A 18 40.48 -32.80 -4.33
CA GLN A 18 40.97 -31.83 -3.33
C GLN A 18 42.11 -30.92 -3.82
N ASP A 19 42.49 -31.00 -5.10
CA ASP A 19 43.55 -30.18 -5.69
C ASP A 19 43.08 -29.46 -6.97
N SER A 20 42.36 -28.35 -6.78
CA SER A 20 42.17 -27.38 -7.86
C SER A 20 42.98 -26.13 -7.56
N PRO A 21 43.81 -25.60 -8.51
CA PRO A 21 44.55 -24.36 -8.32
C PRO A 21 43.56 -23.25 -7.98
N LYS A 22 43.92 -22.36 -7.03
CA LYS A 22 43.14 -21.18 -6.66
C LYS A 22 42.86 -20.35 -7.91
N LYS A 23 41.74 -20.60 -8.59
CA LYS A 23 41.20 -19.70 -9.61
C LYS A 23 40.90 -18.40 -8.94
N GLU A 24 41.47 -17.31 -9.40
CA GLU A 24 41.08 -15.96 -9.07
C GLU A 24 39.54 -15.86 -9.22
N PHE A 25 38.90 -15.57 -8.12
CA PHE A 25 37.45 -15.54 -8.01
C PHE A 25 36.95 -14.30 -8.73
N SER A 26 36.66 -14.40 -10.03
CA SER A 26 35.70 -13.47 -10.59
C SER A 26 34.37 -13.67 -9.84
N PRO A 27 33.72 -12.61 -9.37
CA PRO A 27 32.49 -12.75 -8.60
C PRO A 27 31.48 -13.55 -9.42
N THR A 28 31.03 -14.67 -8.84
CA THR A 28 30.05 -15.54 -9.50
C THR A 28 28.85 -14.71 -9.94
N PRO A 29 28.21 -15.02 -11.09
CA PRO A 29 27.05 -14.28 -11.58
C PRO A 29 25.96 -14.08 -10.54
N HIS A 30 25.83 -15.01 -9.62
CA HIS A 30 24.92 -14.93 -8.48
C HIS A 30 25.28 -13.81 -7.48
N LYS A 31 26.59 -13.62 -7.16
CA LYS A 31 27.01 -12.51 -6.27
C LYS A 31 26.75 -11.14 -6.89
N GLN A 32 26.93 -10.99 -8.21
CA GLN A 32 26.65 -9.75 -8.90
C GLN A 32 25.15 -9.43 -8.91
N LYS A 33 24.30 -10.42 -9.18
CA LYS A 33 22.84 -10.28 -9.14
C LYS A 33 22.34 -9.94 -7.73
N LEU A 34 22.87 -10.59 -6.69
CA LEU A 34 22.54 -10.30 -5.30
C LEU A 34 22.93 -8.87 -4.92
N THR A 35 24.10 -8.39 -5.38
CA THR A 35 24.53 -7.01 -5.13
C THR A 35 23.61 -6.00 -5.81
N LEU A 36 23.18 -6.26 -7.04
CA LEU A 36 22.23 -5.42 -7.77
C LEU A 36 20.86 -5.40 -7.09
N ALA A 37 20.31 -6.57 -6.75
CA ALA A 37 19.06 -6.70 -6.05
C ALA A 37 19.07 -5.95 -4.70
N SER A 38 20.17 -6.04 -3.94
CA SER A 38 20.34 -5.33 -2.67
C SER A 38 20.39 -3.81 -2.86
N ARG A 39 21.05 -3.31 -3.90
CA ARG A 39 21.11 -1.87 -4.20
C ARG A 39 19.75 -1.34 -4.62
N LEU A 40 19.04 -2.05 -5.48
CA LEU A 40 17.69 -1.68 -5.91
C LEU A 40 16.71 -1.68 -4.73
N TYR A 41 16.80 -2.68 -3.86
CA TYR A 41 16.01 -2.74 -2.64
C TYR A 41 16.29 -1.56 -1.70
N LEU A 42 17.56 -1.27 -1.44
CA LEU A 42 17.94 -0.13 -0.59
C LEU A 42 17.46 1.20 -1.18
N GLY A 43 17.60 1.36 -2.50
CA GLY A 43 17.07 2.51 -3.23
C GLY A 43 15.55 2.63 -3.10
N LEU A 44 14.82 1.51 -3.25
CA LEU A 44 13.37 1.46 -3.09
C LEU A 44 12.96 1.79 -1.65
N CYS A 45 13.65 1.24 -0.63
CA CYS A 45 13.41 1.57 0.78
C CYS A 45 13.60 3.06 1.06
N ALA A 46 14.72 3.63 0.63
CA ALA A 46 15.02 5.04 0.84
C ALA A 46 14.02 5.94 0.12
N PHE A 47 13.71 5.63 -1.14
CA PHE A 47 12.71 6.36 -1.93
C PHE A 47 11.33 6.28 -1.28
N SER A 48 10.86 5.09 -0.90
CA SER A 48 9.56 4.91 -0.24
C SER A 48 9.49 5.68 1.07
N LEU A 49 10.50 5.53 1.93
CA LEU A 49 10.51 6.23 3.22
C LEU A 49 10.47 7.76 3.04
N LEU A 50 11.29 8.29 2.13
CA LEU A 50 11.35 9.74 1.89
C LEU A 50 10.05 10.27 1.28
N THR A 51 9.50 9.59 0.28
CA THR A 51 8.26 10.02 -0.38
C THR A 51 7.06 9.91 0.55
N ASP A 52 6.96 8.82 1.33
CA ASP A 52 5.84 8.58 2.23
C ASP A 52 5.86 9.56 3.41
N LEU A 53 7.03 9.80 4.02
CA LEU A 53 7.18 10.80 5.07
C LEU A 53 6.92 12.22 4.55
N ALA A 54 7.47 12.57 3.38
CA ALA A 54 7.22 13.87 2.78
C ALA A 54 5.72 14.07 2.51
N TRP A 55 5.05 13.06 1.98
CA TRP A 55 3.63 13.15 1.69
C TRP A 55 2.74 13.21 2.95
N LEU A 56 3.12 12.53 4.03
CA LEU A 56 2.35 12.55 5.28
C LEU A 56 2.52 13.85 6.08
N PHE A 57 3.69 14.49 6.01
CA PHE A 57 4.05 15.57 6.94
C PHE A 57 4.37 16.91 6.28
N LEU A 58 4.53 16.95 4.95
CA LEU A 58 4.86 18.17 4.24
C LEU A 58 3.74 18.52 3.25
N ASP A 59 3.63 19.82 2.96
CA ASP A 59 2.80 20.31 1.87
C ASP A 59 3.53 20.11 0.54
N VAL A 60 3.23 19.01 -0.13
CA VAL A 60 3.87 18.58 -1.38
C VAL A 60 2.85 18.43 -2.49
N PRO A 61 3.26 18.47 -3.78
CA PRO A 61 2.34 18.29 -4.91
C PRO A 61 1.59 16.96 -4.84
N TYR A 62 0.32 17.01 -4.42
CA TYR A 62 -0.51 15.84 -4.10
C TYR A 62 -0.49 14.78 -5.18
N ARG A 63 -0.81 15.14 -6.44
CA ARG A 63 -0.88 14.20 -7.56
C ARG A 63 0.42 13.44 -7.78
N LEU A 64 1.56 14.12 -7.70
CA LEU A 64 2.87 13.51 -7.92
C LEU A 64 3.20 12.48 -6.83
N PHE A 65 2.99 12.84 -5.57
CA PHE A 65 3.28 11.95 -4.43
C PHE A 65 2.29 10.79 -4.33
N ALA A 66 1.03 11.02 -4.71
CA ALA A 66 0.05 9.95 -4.86
C ALA A 66 0.53 8.87 -5.86
N TRP A 67 1.01 9.28 -7.05
CA TRP A 67 1.57 8.34 -8.02
C TRP A 67 2.81 7.61 -7.50
N PHE A 68 3.71 8.30 -6.81
CA PHE A 68 4.88 7.65 -6.21
C PHE A 68 4.46 6.60 -5.19
N SER A 69 3.54 6.92 -4.29
CA SER A 69 3.06 5.97 -3.27
C SER A 69 2.32 4.78 -3.91
N LEU A 70 1.48 5.02 -4.91
CA LEU A 70 0.78 3.96 -5.64
C LEU A 70 1.74 3.01 -6.37
N ALA A 71 2.86 3.51 -6.88
CA ALA A 71 3.83 2.72 -7.62
C ALA A 71 4.71 1.81 -6.73
N GLN A 72 4.82 2.08 -5.43
CA GLN A 72 5.76 1.40 -4.53
C GLN A 72 5.45 -0.10 -4.38
N VAL A 73 4.18 -0.47 -4.15
CA VAL A 73 3.80 -1.90 -4.01
C VAL A 73 4.01 -2.66 -5.32
N PRO A 74 3.57 -2.19 -6.50
CA PRO A 74 3.95 -2.78 -7.77
C PRO A 74 5.46 -2.90 -7.98
N ALA A 75 6.25 -1.88 -7.59
CA ALA A 75 7.71 -1.92 -7.68
C ALA A 75 8.33 -2.99 -6.77
N CYS A 76 7.83 -3.17 -5.55
CA CYS A 76 8.23 -4.26 -4.66
C CYS A 76 7.96 -5.64 -5.28
N LEU A 77 6.76 -5.83 -5.85
CA LEU A 77 6.39 -7.09 -6.49
C LEU A 77 7.21 -7.34 -7.77
N LEU A 78 7.49 -6.28 -8.54
CA LEU A 78 8.36 -6.36 -9.72
C LEU A 78 9.80 -6.74 -9.33
N LEU A 79 10.35 -6.14 -8.26
CA LEU A 79 11.67 -6.51 -7.75
C LEU A 79 11.73 -8.00 -7.38
N TYR A 80 10.70 -8.49 -6.70
CA TYR A 80 10.59 -9.92 -6.37
C TYR A 80 10.50 -10.80 -7.63
N TYR A 81 9.75 -10.37 -8.64
CA TYR A 81 9.63 -11.08 -9.91
C TYR A 81 10.94 -11.15 -10.71
N LEU A 82 11.68 -10.05 -10.77
CA LEU A 82 12.93 -9.96 -11.53
C LEU A 82 14.09 -10.70 -10.86
N PHE A 83 14.06 -10.84 -9.53
CA PHE A 83 15.14 -11.44 -8.74
C PHE A 83 14.63 -12.57 -7.81
N PRO A 84 13.98 -13.62 -8.35
CA PRO A 84 13.30 -14.63 -7.53
C PRO A 84 14.24 -15.46 -6.64
N ASN A 85 15.55 -15.51 -6.98
CA ASN A 85 16.56 -16.24 -6.23
C ASN A 85 17.30 -15.35 -5.21
N GLU A 86 17.34 -14.06 -5.43
CA GLU A 86 18.07 -13.05 -4.65
C GLU A 86 17.18 -12.31 -3.67
N VAL A 87 15.88 -12.21 -3.99
CA VAL A 87 14.88 -11.54 -3.15
C VAL A 87 13.94 -12.58 -2.56
N THR A 88 13.55 -12.38 -1.32
CA THR A 88 12.55 -13.20 -0.62
C THR A 88 11.50 -12.32 0.01
N LEU A 89 10.30 -12.82 0.16
CA LEU A 89 9.23 -12.10 0.84
C LEU A 89 9.42 -12.12 2.36
N THR A 90 9.89 -13.23 2.93
CA THR A 90 10.19 -13.35 4.37
C THR A 90 11.40 -14.21 4.63
N GLU A 91 12.08 -13.98 5.76
CA GLU A 91 13.11 -14.87 6.26
C GLU A 91 12.50 -16.21 6.69
N TYR A 92 12.77 -17.27 5.95
CA TYR A 92 12.52 -18.63 6.42
C TYR A 92 13.78 -19.19 7.06
N LYS A 93 13.67 -19.61 8.32
CA LYS A 93 14.75 -20.14 9.17
C LYS A 93 15.82 -20.91 8.39
N LYS A 94 17.07 -20.51 8.51
CA LYS A 94 18.30 -21.17 8.07
C LYS A 94 18.73 -21.07 6.59
N GLN A 95 18.00 -20.42 5.72
CA GLN A 95 18.46 -20.18 4.35
C GLN A 95 18.69 -18.69 4.05
N ALA A 96 19.01 -17.89 5.05
CA ALA A 96 19.43 -16.50 4.89
C ALA A 96 20.82 -16.42 4.20
N ASN A 97 20.94 -16.99 3.02
CA ASN A 97 22.13 -16.90 2.16
C ASN A 97 22.28 -15.50 1.56
N GLY A 98 22.07 -14.45 2.40
CA GLY A 98 22.19 -13.06 1.98
C GLY A 98 21.03 -12.55 1.09
N ARG A 99 19.91 -13.27 1.01
CA ARG A 99 18.72 -12.80 0.27
C ARG A 99 18.13 -11.55 0.88
N VAL A 100 17.63 -10.66 0.04
CA VAL A 100 16.98 -9.41 0.45
C VAL A 100 15.52 -9.66 0.80
N MET A 101 15.08 -9.22 1.97
CA MET A 101 13.70 -9.40 2.46
C MET A 101 12.86 -8.14 2.20
N ILE A 102 11.77 -8.26 1.43
CA ILE A 102 10.94 -7.11 1.04
C ILE A 102 9.62 -6.98 1.81
N ALA A 103 9.25 -7.95 2.65
CA ALA A 103 7.94 -7.95 3.33
C ALA A 103 7.70 -6.69 4.17
N PHE A 104 8.73 -6.19 4.87
CA PHE A 104 8.60 -5.00 5.70
C PHE A 104 8.27 -3.75 4.87
N VAL A 105 9.00 -3.54 3.77
CA VAL A 105 8.75 -2.39 2.88
C VAL A 105 7.39 -2.53 2.22
N LEU A 106 7.05 -3.73 1.75
CA LEU A 106 5.74 -4.01 1.15
C LEU A 106 4.58 -3.66 2.09
N LEU A 107 4.68 -4.03 3.37
CA LEU A 107 3.65 -3.69 4.36
C LEU A 107 3.62 -2.20 4.65
N LEU A 108 4.78 -1.58 4.88
CA LEU A 108 4.86 -0.16 5.21
C LEU A 108 4.24 0.69 4.10
N THR A 109 4.66 0.46 2.85
CA THR A 109 4.19 1.22 1.69
C THR A 109 2.73 0.94 1.33
N ALA A 110 2.19 -0.22 1.72
CA ALA A 110 0.79 -0.53 1.51
C ALA A 110 -0.15 0.32 2.37
N PHE A 111 0.29 0.75 3.55
CA PHE A 111 -0.53 1.53 4.47
C PHE A 111 -0.69 2.99 4.07
N VAL A 112 0.30 3.60 3.43
CA VAL A 112 0.30 5.04 3.17
C VAL A 112 -0.85 5.49 2.25
N PRO A 113 -1.14 4.83 1.11
CA PRO A 113 -2.32 5.17 0.31
C PRO A 113 -3.63 5.05 1.07
N LEU A 114 -3.76 4.03 1.96
CA LEU A 114 -4.95 3.87 2.77
C LEU A 114 -5.08 5.00 3.81
N LEU A 115 -3.99 5.37 4.48
CA LEU A 115 -4.00 6.46 5.46
C LEU A 115 -4.39 7.78 4.80
N ARG A 116 -3.81 8.08 3.64
CA ARG A 116 -4.15 9.28 2.88
C ARG A 116 -5.60 9.28 2.42
N LEU A 117 -6.09 8.14 1.93
CA LEU A 117 -7.50 7.99 1.57
C LEU A 117 -8.43 8.35 2.76
N MET A 118 -8.08 7.87 3.95
CA MET A 118 -8.89 8.12 5.16
C MET A 118 -8.76 9.55 5.71
N ILE A 119 -7.65 10.25 5.40
CA ILE A 119 -7.42 11.63 5.84
C ILE A 119 -8.05 12.61 4.85
N ASP A 120 -7.81 12.40 3.56
CA ASP A 120 -8.07 13.39 2.52
C ASP A 120 -9.46 13.28 1.90
N PHE A 121 -10.15 12.13 2.05
CA PHE A 121 -11.42 11.88 1.35
C PHE A 121 -12.53 11.38 2.28
N ASN A 122 -13.69 12.01 2.20
CA ASN A 122 -14.90 11.55 2.86
C ASN A 122 -15.66 10.58 1.93
N ILE A 123 -15.26 9.33 1.89
CA ILE A 123 -15.85 8.29 1.05
C ILE A 123 -17.26 7.97 1.53
N ARG A 124 -18.24 8.03 0.63
CA ARG A 124 -19.68 7.79 0.93
C ARG A 124 -20.12 6.36 0.61
N ALA A 125 -19.50 5.74 -0.38
CA ALA A 125 -19.86 4.39 -0.84
C ALA A 125 -18.76 3.37 -0.53
N TRP A 126 -18.48 3.12 0.75
CA TRP A 126 -17.49 2.14 1.20
C TRP A 126 -17.72 0.74 0.64
N GLY A 127 -19.01 0.33 0.46
CA GLY A 127 -19.32 -0.97 -0.12
C GLY A 127 -18.82 -1.13 -1.56
N ALA A 128 -19.00 -0.12 -2.39
CA ALA A 128 -18.51 -0.11 -3.77
C ALA A 128 -16.96 -0.08 -3.80
N LEU A 129 -16.34 0.77 -2.96
CA LEU A 129 -14.90 0.82 -2.81
C LEU A 129 -14.32 -0.55 -2.44
N LEU A 130 -14.84 -1.17 -1.40
CA LEU A 130 -14.34 -2.47 -0.91
C LEU A 130 -14.57 -3.60 -1.92
N LEU A 131 -15.65 -3.55 -2.70
CA LEU A 131 -15.90 -4.52 -3.76
C LEU A 131 -14.81 -4.44 -4.85
N ILE A 132 -14.57 -3.24 -5.39
CA ILE A 132 -13.57 -3.04 -6.45
C ILE A 132 -12.15 -3.32 -5.91
N ALA A 133 -11.84 -2.85 -4.70
CA ALA A 133 -10.57 -3.13 -4.04
C ALA A 133 -10.37 -4.64 -3.79
N GLY A 134 -11.44 -5.35 -3.40
CA GLY A 134 -11.41 -6.80 -3.20
C GLY A 134 -11.11 -7.56 -4.49
N VAL A 135 -11.71 -7.17 -5.61
CA VAL A 135 -11.41 -7.75 -6.93
C VAL A 135 -9.96 -7.46 -7.33
N THR A 136 -9.50 -6.21 -7.15
CA THR A 136 -8.11 -5.82 -7.42
C THR A 136 -7.12 -6.62 -6.57
N ALA A 137 -7.39 -6.74 -5.28
CA ALA A 137 -6.58 -7.53 -4.36
C ALA A 137 -6.53 -9.02 -4.75
N LEU A 138 -7.67 -9.59 -5.13
CA LEU A 138 -7.75 -10.98 -5.57
C LEU A 138 -6.92 -11.23 -6.83
N LEU A 139 -7.00 -10.34 -7.83
CA LEU A 139 -6.21 -10.45 -9.06
C LEU A 139 -4.70 -10.39 -8.77
N LEU A 140 -4.26 -9.44 -7.94
CA LEU A 140 -2.86 -9.32 -7.54
C LEU A 140 -2.40 -10.52 -6.71
N LEU A 141 -3.25 -11.05 -5.83
CA LEU A 141 -2.94 -12.24 -5.04
C LEU A 141 -2.79 -13.48 -5.92
N VAL A 142 -3.71 -13.69 -6.88
CA VAL A 142 -3.63 -14.79 -7.85
C VAL A 142 -2.33 -14.67 -8.67
N GLN A 143 -2.01 -13.47 -9.15
CA GLN A 143 -0.75 -13.23 -9.86
C GLN A 143 0.46 -13.54 -8.97
N THR A 144 0.46 -13.10 -7.72
CA THR A 144 1.54 -13.38 -6.76
C THR A 144 1.68 -14.89 -6.50
N LEU A 145 0.57 -15.60 -6.34
CA LEU A 145 0.57 -17.06 -6.19
C LEU A 145 1.11 -17.78 -7.44
N TYR A 146 0.79 -17.27 -8.62
CA TYR A 146 1.31 -17.84 -9.86
C TYR A 146 2.83 -17.70 -9.96
N ILE A 147 3.37 -16.53 -9.59
CA ILE A 147 4.79 -16.19 -9.70
C ILE A 147 5.62 -16.81 -8.55
N SER A 148 5.05 -16.87 -7.33
CA SER A 148 5.80 -17.23 -6.11
C SER A 148 5.50 -18.64 -5.61
N PRO A 149 6.42 -19.62 -5.82
CA PRO A 149 6.32 -20.92 -5.17
C PRO A 149 6.38 -20.83 -3.63
N GLU A 150 7.09 -19.82 -3.09
CA GLU A 150 7.20 -19.60 -1.65
C GLU A 150 5.84 -19.26 -1.02
N CYS A 151 5.04 -18.41 -1.67
CA CYS A 151 3.70 -18.06 -1.22
C CYS A 151 2.75 -19.28 -1.25
N ARG A 152 2.89 -20.15 -2.25
CA ARG A 152 2.09 -21.39 -2.34
C ARG A 152 2.43 -22.37 -1.23
N ALA A 153 3.69 -22.44 -0.83
CA ALA A 153 4.18 -23.38 0.19
C ALA A 153 3.96 -22.89 1.62
N ASN A 154 3.83 -21.58 1.84
CA ASN A 154 3.82 -20.98 3.18
C ASN A 154 2.57 -20.14 3.42
N LYS A 155 1.60 -20.69 4.16
CA LYS A 155 0.34 -20.02 4.49
C LYS A 155 0.51 -18.69 5.23
N ARG A 156 1.52 -18.56 6.11
CA ARG A 156 1.78 -17.30 6.84
C ARG A 156 2.26 -16.22 5.89
N LEU A 157 3.15 -16.58 4.98
CA LEU A 157 3.62 -15.66 3.95
C LEU A 157 2.48 -15.22 3.05
N LEU A 158 1.65 -16.14 2.59
CA LEU A 158 0.45 -15.85 1.80
C LEU A 158 -0.47 -14.87 2.54
N LEU A 159 -0.70 -15.07 3.84
CA LEU A 159 -1.51 -14.17 4.65
C LEU A 159 -0.89 -12.77 4.74
N THR A 160 0.43 -12.68 4.96
CA THR A 160 1.13 -11.38 5.05
C THR A 160 1.06 -10.60 3.74
N VAL A 161 1.33 -11.26 2.61
CA VAL A 161 1.25 -10.64 1.29
C VAL A 161 -0.19 -10.30 0.94
N GLY A 162 -1.12 -11.21 1.23
CA GLY A 162 -2.54 -10.99 1.02
C GLY A 162 -3.07 -9.78 1.78
N LEU A 163 -2.64 -9.61 3.04
CA LEU A 163 -3.00 -8.46 3.86
C LEU A 163 -2.41 -7.16 3.28
N ALA A 164 -1.12 -7.16 2.91
CA ALA A 164 -0.48 -5.98 2.31
C ALA A 164 -1.16 -5.56 1.01
N VAL A 165 -1.43 -6.52 0.12
CA VAL A 165 -2.12 -6.28 -1.15
C VAL A 165 -3.56 -5.80 -0.93
N ALA A 166 -4.28 -6.37 0.04
CA ALA A 166 -5.64 -5.94 0.35
C ALA A 166 -5.68 -4.49 0.87
N ILE A 167 -4.80 -4.14 1.83
CA ILE A 167 -4.68 -2.80 2.38
C ILE A 167 -4.33 -1.80 1.27
N TRP A 168 -3.32 -2.11 0.48
CA TRP A 168 -2.90 -1.26 -0.64
C TRP A 168 -4.03 -1.09 -1.66
N SER A 169 -4.76 -2.14 -2.00
CA SER A 169 -5.84 -2.08 -3.00
C SER A 169 -6.96 -1.14 -2.57
N VAL A 170 -7.30 -1.08 -1.28
CA VAL A 170 -8.31 -0.13 -0.79
C VAL A 170 -7.82 1.30 -0.99
N GLY A 171 -6.60 1.61 -0.56
CA GLY A 171 -6.00 2.93 -0.77
C GLY A 171 -5.84 3.27 -2.25
N ALA A 172 -5.33 2.34 -3.06
CA ALA A 172 -5.10 2.55 -4.48
C ALA A 172 -6.38 2.80 -5.27
N VAL A 173 -7.43 2.01 -5.04
CA VAL A 173 -8.72 2.19 -5.71
C VAL A 173 -9.37 3.51 -5.31
N GLY A 174 -9.37 3.84 -4.02
CA GLY A 174 -9.95 5.10 -3.55
C GLY A 174 -9.22 6.32 -4.07
N MET A 175 -7.88 6.29 -4.04
CA MET A 175 -7.06 7.40 -4.56
C MET A 175 -7.17 7.55 -6.07
N THR A 176 -7.10 6.46 -6.82
CA THR A 176 -7.25 6.53 -8.29
C THR A 176 -8.66 6.94 -8.69
N ASN A 177 -9.68 6.59 -7.89
CA ASN A 177 -11.04 7.09 -8.07
C ASN A 177 -11.10 8.63 -8.04
N ALA A 178 -10.39 9.25 -7.10
CA ALA A 178 -10.33 10.71 -7.01
C ALA A 178 -9.37 11.35 -8.03
N LEU A 179 -8.20 10.73 -8.27
CA LEU A 179 -7.20 11.26 -9.21
C LEU A 179 -7.68 11.30 -10.67
N PHE A 180 -8.50 10.32 -11.06
CA PHE A 180 -9.06 10.20 -12.41
C PHE A 180 -10.47 10.79 -12.54
N ASP A 181 -11.02 11.33 -11.47
CA ASP A 181 -12.28 12.04 -11.57
C ASP A 181 -12.09 13.33 -12.38
N GLY A 182 -12.67 13.35 -13.55
CA GLY A 182 -12.63 14.49 -14.47
C GLY A 182 -13.90 15.32 -14.44
N ASN A 183 -14.91 14.92 -13.65
CA ASN A 183 -16.18 15.62 -13.56
C ASN A 183 -16.08 16.79 -12.56
N PRO A 184 -16.71 17.93 -12.87
CA PRO A 184 -16.84 18.99 -11.86
C PRO A 184 -17.69 18.49 -10.70
N PRO A 185 -17.38 18.87 -9.46
CA PRO A 185 -18.21 18.51 -8.31
C PRO A 185 -19.59 19.16 -8.40
N ALA A 186 -20.59 18.48 -7.86
CA ALA A 186 -21.88 19.09 -7.61
C ALA A 186 -21.79 19.88 -6.29
N GLU A 187 -22.00 21.20 -6.38
CA GLU A 187 -21.98 22.10 -5.22
C GLU A 187 -23.34 22.11 -4.54
N LYS A 188 -23.35 22.01 -3.22
CA LYS A 188 -24.56 22.14 -2.40
C LYS A 188 -24.28 23.02 -1.20
N THR A 189 -25.16 24.01 -0.97
CA THR A 189 -25.14 24.75 0.28
C THR A 189 -25.80 23.94 1.38
N ALA A 190 -25.12 23.82 2.50
CA ALA A 190 -25.60 23.10 3.68
C ALA A 190 -25.38 23.97 4.93
N VAL A 191 -26.10 23.67 5.99
CA VAL A 191 -25.98 24.34 7.28
C VAL A 191 -25.35 23.38 8.28
N VAL A 192 -24.33 23.83 8.98
CA VAL A 192 -23.66 23.05 10.01
C VAL A 192 -24.63 22.82 11.17
N GLN A 193 -24.96 21.56 11.44
CA GLN A 193 -25.85 21.14 12.52
C GLN A 193 -25.11 20.74 13.78
N ASP A 194 -23.94 20.12 13.62
CA ASP A 194 -23.11 19.64 14.73
C ASP A 194 -21.62 19.74 14.38
N MET A 195 -20.81 19.91 15.41
CA MET A 195 -19.36 20.02 15.30
C MET A 195 -18.71 19.19 16.40
N GLN A 196 -17.83 18.28 16.02
CA GLN A 196 -17.17 17.37 16.94
C GLN A 196 -15.66 17.32 16.74
N ILE A 197 -14.90 17.25 17.82
CA ILE A 197 -13.47 16.95 17.79
C ILE A 197 -13.27 15.57 18.38
N THR A 198 -12.73 14.66 17.57
CA THR A 198 -12.37 13.34 18.04
C THR A 198 -10.91 13.33 18.46
N HIS A 199 -10.68 13.29 19.76
CA HIS A 199 -9.35 13.20 20.34
C HIS A 199 -8.88 11.73 20.38
N SER A 200 -7.66 11.50 19.96
CA SER A 200 -7.02 10.20 20.08
C SER A 200 -5.64 10.34 20.73
N ALA A 201 -5.34 9.51 21.69
CA ALA A 201 -4.03 9.52 22.36
C ALA A 201 -2.86 9.14 21.40
N LYS A 202 -3.15 8.62 20.21
CA LYS A 202 -2.15 8.06 19.28
C LYS A 202 -2.21 8.62 17.86
N SER A 203 -3.19 9.49 17.57
CA SER A 203 -3.35 10.10 16.23
C SER A 203 -3.71 11.59 16.39
N PRO A 204 -3.45 12.42 15.37
CA PRO A 204 -3.94 13.80 15.36
C PRO A 204 -5.44 13.86 15.58
N ASP A 205 -5.90 14.97 16.16
CA ASP A 205 -7.31 15.25 16.34
C ASP A 205 -8.02 15.28 14.99
N ARG A 206 -9.22 14.72 14.95
CA ARG A 206 -10.10 14.80 13.79
C ARG A 206 -11.19 15.82 14.05
N TYR A 207 -11.38 16.70 13.09
CA TYR A 207 -12.39 17.74 13.11
C TYR A 207 -13.55 17.31 12.21
N LEU A 208 -14.70 17.01 12.83
CA LEU A 208 -15.87 16.51 12.11
C LEU A 208 -16.95 17.58 12.16
N ILE A 209 -17.62 17.79 11.04
CA ILE A 209 -18.83 18.59 10.95
C ILE A 209 -19.96 17.73 10.40
N THR A 210 -21.17 17.93 10.91
CA THR A 210 -22.40 17.41 10.31
C THR A 210 -23.13 18.57 9.69
N ALA A 211 -23.26 18.56 8.37
CA ALA A 211 -23.94 19.62 7.60
C ALA A 211 -25.18 19.08 6.93
N GLU A 212 -26.28 19.81 7.00
CA GLU A 212 -27.57 19.43 6.42
C GLU A 212 -27.97 20.41 5.31
N THR A 213 -28.32 19.85 4.15
CA THR A 213 -28.84 20.62 3.02
C THR A 213 -30.34 20.92 3.19
N GLY A 214 -30.82 21.93 2.51
CA GLY A 214 -32.22 22.33 2.58
C GLY A 214 -33.25 21.25 2.20
N ASN A 215 -32.84 20.17 1.57
CA ASN A 215 -33.66 19.00 1.26
C ASN A 215 -33.57 17.89 2.33
N GLY A 216 -32.97 18.15 3.49
CA GLY A 216 -32.87 17.22 4.61
C GLY A 216 -31.78 16.15 4.46
N GLN A 217 -30.87 16.24 3.48
CA GLN A 217 -29.73 15.36 3.37
C GLN A 217 -28.64 15.81 4.33
N SER A 218 -28.18 14.89 5.19
CA SER A 218 -27.10 15.11 6.13
C SER A 218 -25.79 14.53 5.62
N TYR A 219 -24.70 15.26 5.83
CA TYR A 219 -23.32 14.91 5.47
C TYR A 219 -22.43 15.03 6.68
N GLU A 220 -21.81 13.94 7.08
CA GLU A 220 -20.73 13.94 8.06
C GLU A 220 -19.40 14.04 7.31
N LEU A 221 -18.64 15.09 7.58
CA LEU A 221 -17.43 15.45 6.84
C LEU A 221 -16.26 15.66 7.81
N SER A 222 -15.13 15.06 7.51
CA SER A 222 -13.86 15.40 8.15
C SER A 222 -13.28 16.60 7.41
N VAL A 223 -12.97 17.66 8.13
CA VAL A 223 -12.48 18.92 7.57
C VAL A 223 -11.14 19.30 8.17
N ALA A 224 -10.41 20.19 7.49
CA ALA A 224 -9.19 20.75 8.03
C ALA A 224 -9.48 21.60 9.27
N LYS A 225 -8.52 21.66 10.20
CA LYS A 225 -8.65 22.45 11.42
C LYS A 225 -8.96 23.92 11.15
N GLU A 226 -8.32 24.48 10.14
CA GLU A 226 -8.48 25.89 9.74
C GLU A 226 -9.90 26.19 9.28
N LEU A 227 -10.58 25.25 8.64
CA LEU A 227 -11.98 25.37 8.27
C LEU A 227 -12.86 25.19 9.51
N TYR A 228 -12.60 24.17 10.31
CA TYR A 228 -13.34 23.91 11.55
C TYR A 228 -13.35 25.12 12.49
N ASP A 229 -12.19 25.76 12.71
CA ASP A 229 -12.06 26.92 13.61
C ASP A 229 -12.79 28.18 13.09
N ARG A 230 -13.14 28.23 11.80
CA ARG A 230 -13.93 29.33 11.19
C ARG A 230 -15.42 29.09 11.20
N LEU A 231 -15.86 27.84 11.40
CA LEU A 231 -17.26 27.45 11.39
C LEU A 231 -17.85 27.48 12.79
N ALA A 232 -19.18 27.62 12.84
CA ALA A 232 -20.00 27.44 14.04
C ALA A 232 -21.26 26.67 13.68
N VAL A 233 -21.94 26.10 14.64
CA VAL A 233 -23.29 25.54 14.43
C VAL A 233 -24.19 26.60 13.91
N GLY A 234 -24.88 26.33 12.81
CA GLY A 234 -25.71 27.29 12.09
C GLY A 234 -24.98 28.04 10.95
N SER A 235 -23.67 27.92 10.81
CA SER A 235 -22.92 28.48 9.67
C SER A 235 -23.30 27.77 8.37
N GLU A 236 -23.31 28.51 7.27
CA GLU A 236 -23.40 27.93 5.94
C GLU A 236 -22.03 27.36 5.52
N VAL A 237 -22.05 26.27 4.81
CA VAL A 237 -20.86 25.58 4.26
C VAL A 237 -21.21 25.08 2.85
N THR A 238 -20.25 25.18 1.93
CA THR A 238 -20.40 24.58 0.61
C THR A 238 -19.86 23.15 0.65
N VAL A 239 -20.74 22.21 0.36
CA VAL A 239 -20.40 20.77 0.24
C VAL A 239 -20.21 20.44 -1.23
N TYR A 240 -19.03 19.96 -1.56
CA TYR A 240 -18.65 19.48 -2.88
C TYR A 240 -18.86 17.98 -2.95
N LEU A 241 -19.70 17.53 -3.88
CA LEU A 241 -20.01 16.12 -4.09
C LEU A 241 -19.38 15.67 -5.40
N PHE A 242 -18.49 14.72 -5.30
CA PHE A 242 -17.79 14.10 -6.41
C PHE A 242 -18.37 12.72 -6.70
N GLU A 243 -18.53 12.36 -7.97
CA GLU A 243 -18.99 11.03 -8.36
C GLU A 243 -17.86 10.00 -8.33
N GLY A 244 -16.63 10.46 -8.59
CA GLY A 244 -15.44 9.62 -8.70
C GLY A 244 -15.38 8.84 -10.02
N ALA A 245 -14.18 8.58 -10.49
CA ALA A 245 -13.94 7.89 -11.77
C ALA A 245 -14.53 6.48 -11.85
N TYR A 246 -14.72 5.82 -10.71
CA TYR A 246 -15.27 4.46 -10.60
C TYR A 246 -16.68 4.44 -10.03
N ASN A 247 -17.41 5.58 -10.06
CA ASN A 247 -18.71 5.76 -9.41
C ASN A 247 -18.66 5.44 -7.90
N ILE A 248 -17.57 5.81 -7.24
CA ILE A 248 -17.44 5.78 -5.79
C ILE A 248 -17.54 7.20 -5.29
N PRO A 249 -18.71 7.66 -4.86
CA PRO A 249 -18.90 9.04 -4.47
C PRO A 249 -18.12 9.40 -3.21
N TYR A 250 -17.53 10.59 -3.21
CA TYR A 250 -16.87 11.20 -2.07
C TYR A 250 -17.26 12.66 -1.94
N ALA A 251 -17.03 13.24 -0.78
CA ALA A 251 -17.42 14.62 -0.49
C ALA A 251 -16.26 15.39 0.14
N ASP A 252 -16.29 16.71 -0.08
CA ASP A 252 -15.42 17.67 0.59
C ASP A 252 -16.24 18.90 0.99
N ALA A 253 -15.67 19.75 1.84
CA ALA A 253 -16.34 20.97 2.29
C ALA A 253 -15.38 22.15 2.33
N ASP A 254 -15.88 23.34 1.98
CA ASP A 254 -15.17 24.59 2.13
C ASP A 254 -16.10 25.69 2.67
N ALA A 255 -15.49 26.73 3.28
CA ALA A 255 -16.25 27.90 3.68
C ALA A 255 -16.70 28.68 2.44
N PRO A 256 -17.87 29.29 2.48
CA PRO A 256 -18.40 30.12 1.38
C PRO A 256 -17.53 31.37 1.14
#